data_5673be106535488e547b8bd33e122dff
#
_entry.id   5673be106535488e547b8bd33e122dff
#
_cell.length_a   1.000
_cell.length_b   1.000
_cell.length_c   1.000
_cell.angle_alpha   90.00
_cell.angle_beta   90.00
_cell.angle_gamma   90.00
#
_symmetry.space_group_name_H-M   'P 1'
#
loop_
_entity.id
_entity.type
_entity.pdbx_description
1 polymer ?
#
loop_
_entity_poly.entity_id
_entity_poly.type
_entity_poly.pdbx_seq_one_letter_code
_entity_poly.pdbx_strand_id
1 'polypeptide(L)'
;MTEPARKADDPDRDPGFDTDSAIAVVGMSGRFPGAPDLATYWTNLRDGVCSLTDFTEAELLADGADPAELSHPAHVPTKGYLADADRFDAELFGFHRTEAAALDPQHRLLLETAWAALEDAGQDPLAVTARTGVYVGGSPTEHMLAAHTDRALAASLGAMQVRILTDREFLAPWISYRLGLEGPSLTVQTACSTSLTAVHLAAQALLLGECDIALAGGASVDTVRRQGYVHHEGGIFSPDGHCRPFDGRAGGTVPGSGVGVVVLRRLSSRSPTATRSARSCAAAP
;
A
#
# COMPACT_ATOMS: atom_id res chain seq x y z
N MET A 1 -39.31 -0.16 -34.07
CA MET A 1 -38.96 -0.31 -32.63
C MET A 1 -38.51 -1.76 -32.44
N THR A 2 -37.21 -1.99 -32.50
CA THR A 2 -36.59 -3.30 -32.32
C THR A 2 -36.18 -3.41 -30.85
N GLU A 3 -36.74 -4.42 -30.22
CA GLU A 3 -36.47 -4.80 -28.81
C GLU A 3 -34.98 -5.15 -28.67
N PRO A 4 -34.27 -4.67 -27.61
CA PRO A 4 -32.87 -5.05 -27.42
C PRO A 4 -32.79 -6.53 -27.03
N ALA A 5 -31.91 -7.25 -27.74
CA ALA A 5 -31.67 -8.67 -27.51
C ALA A 5 -31.33 -8.95 -26.04
N ARG A 6 -32.06 -9.87 -25.39
CA ARG A 6 -31.75 -10.42 -24.07
C ARG A 6 -30.34 -11.04 -24.13
N LYS A 7 -29.46 -10.57 -23.25
CA LYS A 7 -28.16 -11.22 -22.98
C LYS A 7 -28.43 -12.66 -22.52
N ALA A 8 -27.75 -13.61 -23.15
CA ALA A 8 -27.81 -15.02 -22.78
C ALA A 8 -27.49 -15.18 -21.30
N ASP A 9 -28.34 -15.94 -20.59
CA ASP A 9 -28.13 -16.32 -19.19
C ASP A 9 -26.87 -17.18 -19.09
N ASP A 10 -25.90 -16.73 -18.30
CA ASP A 10 -24.74 -17.51 -17.89
C ASP A 10 -25.21 -18.52 -16.85
N PRO A 11 -25.11 -19.85 -17.10
CA PRO A 11 -25.64 -20.88 -16.20
C PRO A 11 -24.90 -20.97 -14.85
N ASP A 12 -23.71 -20.36 -14.72
CA ASP A 12 -22.93 -20.31 -13.48
C ASP A 12 -23.17 -19.03 -12.65
N ARG A 13 -24.15 -18.23 -13.06
CA ARG A 13 -24.46 -16.97 -12.36
C ARG A 13 -25.34 -17.25 -11.15
N ASP A 14 -24.85 -16.93 -9.94
CA ASP A 14 -25.68 -16.84 -8.73
C ASP A 14 -26.84 -15.86 -8.97
N PRO A 15 -28.12 -16.31 -8.93
CA PRO A 15 -29.28 -15.47 -9.20
C PRO A 15 -29.48 -14.32 -8.20
N GLY A 16 -28.73 -14.32 -7.06
CA GLY A 16 -28.72 -13.24 -6.07
C GLY A 16 -27.61 -12.19 -6.26
N PHE A 17 -26.70 -12.39 -7.24
CA PHE A 17 -25.56 -11.49 -7.43
C PHE A 17 -25.93 -10.31 -8.35
N ASP A 18 -26.08 -9.11 -7.75
CA ASP A 18 -26.33 -7.87 -8.49
C ASP A 18 -25.04 -7.36 -9.16
N THR A 19 -24.91 -7.58 -10.46
CA THR A 19 -23.77 -7.12 -11.25
C THR A 19 -23.69 -5.62 -11.42
N ASP A 20 -24.78 -4.88 -11.20
CA ASP A 20 -24.82 -3.43 -11.41
C ASP A 20 -24.15 -2.68 -10.24
N SER A 21 -24.22 -3.25 -9.04
CA SER A 21 -23.55 -2.76 -7.84
C SER A 21 -22.20 -3.45 -7.55
N ALA A 22 -21.81 -4.44 -8.34
CA ALA A 22 -20.58 -5.20 -8.10
C ALA A 22 -19.33 -4.44 -8.58
N ILE A 23 -18.29 -4.50 -7.75
CA ILE A 23 -16.95 -3.95 -8.04
C ILE A 23 -15.98 -5.11 -8.27
N ALA A 24 -15.21 -5.02 -9.35
CA ALA A 24 -14.17 -5.98 -9.69
C ALA A 24 -12.79 -5.44 -9.31
N VAL A 25 -11.95 -6.29 -8.72
CA VAL A 25 -10.50 -6.07 -8.65
C VAL A 25 -9.92 -6.54 -9.99
N VAL A 26 -9.37 -5.61 -10.77
CA VAL A 26 -8.86 -5.88 -12.13
C VAL A 26 -7.34 -5.86 -12.22
N GLY A 27 -6.67 -5.36 -11.19
CA GLY A 27 -5.22 -5.39 -11.05
C GLY A 27 -4.83 -5.19 -9.61
N MET A 28 -3.65 -5.65 -9.25
CA MET A 28 -3.11 -5.50 -7.90
C MET A 28 -1.59 -5.58 -7.90
N SER A 29 -0.97 -4.87 -6.97
CA SER A 29 0.46 -4.95 -6.70
C SER A 29 0.73 -4.71 -5.22
N GLY A 30 1.85 -5.23 -4.72
CA GLY A 30 2.26 -5.02 -3.34
C GLY A 30 3.62 -5.64 -3.05
N ARG A 31 4.26 -5.10 -2.01
CA ARG A 31 5.50 -5.61 -1.44
C ARG A 31 5.30 -5.79 0.06
N PHE A 32 5.68 -6.94 0.56
CA PHE A 32 5.52 -7.34 1.96
C PHE A 32 6.81 -7.97 2.49
N PRO A 33 6.99 -8.10 3.80
CA PRO A 33 8.15 -8.78 4.37
C PRO A 33 8.34 -10.18 3.75
N GLY A 34 9.55 -10.46 3.27
CA GLY A 34 9.86 -11.74 2.62
C GLY A 34 9.14 -11.99 1.29
N ALA A 35 8.44 -10.99 0.74
CA ALA A 35 7.69 -11.10 -0.50
C ALA A 35 7.77 -9.81 -1.34
N PRO A 36 8.69 -9.76 -2.31
CA PRO A 36 8.86 -8.59 -3.19
C PRO A 36 7.71 -8.43 -4.20
N ASP A 37 6.88 -9.45 -4.35
CA ASP A 37 5.71 -9.48 -5.23
C ASP A 37 4.57 -10.34 -4.65
N LEU A 38 3.39 -10.25 -5.28
CA LEU A 38 2.18 -10.96 -4.83
C LEU A 38 2.26 -12.48 -5.05
N ALA A 39 3.02 -12.96 -6.02
CA ALA A 39 3.17 -14.40 -6.27
C ALA A 39 3.96 -15.04 -5.13
N THR A 40 5.04 -14.40 -4.72
CA THR A 40 5.83 -14.81 -3.54
C THR A 40 5.00 -14.67 -2.26
N TYR A 41 4.25 -13.57 -2.11
CA TYR A 41 3.36 -13.38 -0.95
C TYR A 41 2.33 -14.50 -0.83
N TRP A 42 1.67 -14.86 -1.93
CA TRP A 42 0.72 -15.98 -1.95
C TRP A 42 1.38 -17.32 -1.63
N THR A 43 2.57 -17.57 -2.17
CA THR A 43 3.34 -18.78 -1.88
C THR A 43 3.68 -18.87 -0.38
N ASN A 44 4.16 -17.77 0.22
CA ASN A 44 4.46 -17.71 1.65
C ASN A 44 3.21 -17.97 2.50
N LEU A 45 2.06 -17.41 2.15
CA LEU A 45 0.80 -17.66 2.85
C LEU A 45 0.37 -19.13 2.77
N ARG A 46 0.39 -19.72 1.56
CA ARG A 46 0.01 -21.11 1.32
C ARG A 46 0.91 -22.09 2.07
N ASP A 47 2.20 -21.80 2.11
CA ASP A 47 3.23 -22.67 2.68
C ASP A 47 3.45 -22.39 4.19
N GLY A 48 2.71 -21.43 4.78
CA GLY A 48 2.77 -21.09 6.20
C GLY A 48 4.10 -20.44 6.62
N VAL A 49 4.77 -19.73 5.70
CA VAL A 49 6.04 -19.05 5.97
C VAL A 49 5.81 -17.83 6.86
N CYS A 50 6.49 -17.78 8.00
CA CYS A 50 6.56 -16.58 8.82
C CYS A 50 7.68 -15.67 8.29
N SER A 51 7.33 -14.47 7.82
CA SER A 51 8.27 -13.50 7.25
C SER A 51 8.69 -12.41 8.24
N LEU A 52 8.48 -12.62 9.53
CA LEU A 52 9.08 -11.79 10.57
C LEU A 52 10.58 -12.07 10.65
N THR A 53 11.36 -11.02 10.87
CA THR A 53 12.82 -11.11 10.92
C THR A 53 13.29 -10.75 12.33
N ASP A 54 14.06 -11.66 12.94
CA ASP A 54 14.81 -11.39 14.17
C ASP A 54 16.17 -10.84 13.78
N PHE A 55 16.49 -9.64 14.24
CA PHE A 55 17.77 -9.00 13.96
C PHE A 55 18.78 -9.28 15.06
N THR A 56 20.02 -9.44 14.66
CA THR A 56 21.15 -9.48 15.59
C THR A 56 21.47 -8.07 16.10
N GLU A 57 22.04 -7.96 17.30
CA GLU A 57 22.49 -6.68 17.86
C GLU A 57 23.46 -5.96 16.91
N ALA A 58 24.35 -6.71 16.25
CA ALA A 58 25.29 -6.13 15.29
C ALA A 58 24.61 -5.49 14.07
N GLU A 59 23.53 -6.10 13.57
CA GLU A 59 22.73 -5.54 12.46
C GLU A 59 21.98 -4.28 12.90
N LEU A 60 21.40 -4.27 14.09
CA LEU A 60 20.69 -3.12 14.62
C LEU A 60 21.64 -1.94 14.85
N LEU A 61 22.81 -2.18 15.45
CA LEU A 61 23.86 -1.17 15.64
C LEU A 61 24.39 -0.62 14.32
N ALA A 62 24.58 -1.48 13.30
CA ALA A 62 25.03 -1.06 11.97
C ALA A 62 24.01 -0.13 11.28
N ASP A 63 22.71 -0.28 11.59
CA ASP A 63 21.64 0.57 11.08
C ASP A 63 21.38 1.80 11.99
N GLY A 64 22.17 1.98 13.05
CA GLY A 64 22.15 3.17 13.91
C GLY A 64 21.17 3.10 15.07
N ALA A 65 20.82 1.89 15.53
CA ALA A 65 20.02 1.73 16.74
C ALA A 65 20.77 2.28 17.99
N ASP A 66 20.01 2.85 18.92
CA ASP A 66 20.56 3.33 20.19
C ASP A 66 20.95 2.14 21.08
N PRO A 67 22.23 2.02 21.51
CA PRO A 67 22.66 0.96 22.43
C PRO A 67 21.86 0.94 23.76
N ALA A 68 21.35 2.09 24.21
CA ALA A 68 20.51 2.17 25.40
C ALA A 68 19.16 1.47 25.20
N GLU A 69 18.56 1.59 24.01
CA GLU A 69 17.33 0.89 23.64
C GLU A 69 17.57 -0.62 23.51
N LEU A 70 18.67 -1.03 22.86
CA LEU A 70 19.02 -2.44 22.70
C LEU A 70 19.27 -3.16 24.03
N SER A 71 19.82 -2.45 25.03
CA SER A 71 20.05 -2.98 26.37
C SER A 71 18.80 -3.01 27.25
N HIS A 72 17.66 -2.48 26.78
CA HIS A 72 16.42 -2.49 27.54
C HIS A 72 15.89 -3.93 27.71
N PRO A 73 15.53 -4.38 28.95
CA PRO A 73 15.14 -5.77 29.21
C PRO A 73 13.86 -6.22 28.46
N ALA A 74 13.03 -5.28 28.02
CA ALA A 74 11.83 -5.54 27.23
C ALA A 74 12.04 -5.23 25.72
N HIS A 75 13.29 -5.11 25.26
CA HIS A 75 13.57 -4.95 23.84
C HIS A 75 13.29 -6.25 23.08
N VAL A 76 12.56 -6.16 21.96
CA VAL A 76 12.21 -7.26 21.08
C VAL A 76 12.83 -6.96 19.70
N PRO A 77 13.85 -7.72 19.25
CA PRO A 77 14.59 -7.42 18.01
C PRO A 77 13.88 -7.94 16.75
N THR A 78 12.55 -7.97 16.73
CA THR A 78 11.74 -8.58 15.69
C THR A 78 10.89 -7.56 14.97
N LYS A 79 10.83 -7.65 13.63
CA LYS A 79 9.94 -6.81 12.80
C LYS A 79 9.60 -7.51 11.48
N GLY A 80 8.44 -7.18 10.92
CA GLY A 80 8.17 -7.39 9.51
C GLY A 80 8.94 -6.37 8.66
N TYR A 81 10.16 -6.70 8.27
CA TYR A 81 11.08 -5.81 7.55
C TYR A 81 10.83 -5.87 6.04
N LEU A 82 10.74 -4.70 5.42
CA LEU A 82 10.62 -4.56 3.96
C LEU A 82 12.00 -4.25 3.37
N ALA A 83 12.59 -5.25 2.71
CA ALA A 83 13.86 -5.06 2.01
C ALA A 83 13.73 -4.04 0.87
N ASP A 84 14.82 -3.34 0.57
CA ASP A 84 14.92 -2.35 -0.52
C ASP A 84 13.87 -1.22 -0.46
N ALA A 85 13.29 -0.93 0.71
CA ALA A 85 12.34 0.16 0.90
C ALA A 85 12.97 1.56 0.71
N ASP A 86 14.29 1.64 0.73
CA ASP A 86 15.09 2.84 0.46
C ASP A 86 15.34 3.09 -1.03
N ARG A 87 15.09 2.09 -1.90
CA ARG A 87 15.30 2.18 -3.35
C ARG A 87 14.10 2.81 -4.05
N PHE A 88 14.38 3.55 -5.12
CA PHE A 88 13.37 4.21 -5.93
C PHE A 88 13.91 4.56 -7.31
N ASP A 89 13.13 4.29 -8.35
CA ASP A 89 13.43 4.73 -9.72
C ASP A 89 13.00 6.19 -9.90
N ALA A 90 13.83 7.10 -9.42
CA ALA A 90 13.56 8.54 -9.45
C ALA A 90 13.44 9.09 -10.88
N GLU A 91 14.19 8.54 -11.84
CA GLU A 91 14.21 8.99 -13.23
C GLU A 91 12.89 8.66 -13.93
N LEU A 92 12.36 7.46 -13.73
CA LEU A 92 11.07 7.04 -14.26
C LEU A 92 9.95 8.00 -13.85
N PHE A 93 9.95 8.44 -12.58
CA PHE A 93 8.93 9.34 -12.06
C PHE A 93 9.30 10.83 -12.16
N GLY A 94 10.40 11.17 -12.85
CA GLY A 94 10.81 12.55 -13.12
C GLY A 94 11.22 13.35 -11.88
N PHE A 95 11.79 12.70 -10.85
CA PHE A 95 12.34 13.37 -9.68
C PHE A 95 13.82 13.67 -9.86
N HIS A 96 14.24 14.88 -9.47
CA HIS A 96 15.65 15.18 -9.33
C HIS A 96 16.25 14.45 -8.12
N ARG A 97 17.55 14.17 -8.17
CA ARG A 97 18.23 13.38 -7.13
C ARG A 97 18.01 13.91 -5.71
N THR A 98 18.04 15.23 -5.53
CA THR A 98 17.83 15.87 -4.22
C THR A 98 16.38 15.71 -3.73
N GLU A 99 15.40 15.86 -4.62
CA GLU A 99 13.99 15.67 -4.29
C GLU A 99 13.71 14.19 -4.00
N ALA A 100 14.25 13.27 -4.81
CA ALA A 100 14.11 11.85 -4.60
C ALA A 100 14.69 11.40 -3.26
N ALA A 101 15.81 11.97 -2.83
CA ALA A 101 16.40 11.69 -1.51
C ALA A 101 15.53 12.21 -0.35
N ALA A 102 14.86 13.35 -0.55
CA ALA A 102 13.96 13.94 0.43
C ALA A 102 12.55 13.32 0.45
N LEU A 103 12.11 12.71 -0.67
CA LEU A 103 10.80 12.11 -0.79
C LEU A 103 10.62 10.98 0.23
N ASP A 104 9.52 10.99 0.97
CA ASP A 104 9.22 9.95 1.96
C ASP A 104 9.18 8.55 1.30
N PRO A 105 9.74 7.50 1.92
CA PRO A 105 9.74 6.15 1.38
C PRO A 105 8.35 5.63 1.00
N GLN A 106 7.30 6.00 1.74
CA GLN A 106 5.93 5.56 1.40
C GLN A 106 5.42 6.19 0.11
N HIS A 107 5.80 7.45 -0.18
CA HIS A 107 5.48 8.09 -1.47
C HIS A 107 6.14 7.36 -2.64
N ARG A 108 7.43 6.98 -2.48
CA ARG A 108 8.19 6.23 -3.50
C ARG A 108 7.53 4.88 -3.77
N LEU A 109 7.32 4.10 -2.72
CA LEU A 109 6.74 2.77 -2.80
C LEU A 109 5.30 2.77 -3.35
N LEU A 110 4.48 3.75 -2.96
CA LEU A 110 3.12 3.87 -3.48
C LEU A 110 3.11 4.24 -4.97
N LEU A 111 4.02 5.10 -5.44
CA LEU A 111 4.17 5.41 -6.87
C LEU A 111 4.51 4.16 -7.68
N GLU A 112 5.54 3.41 -7.29
CA GLU A 112 5.94 2.17 -7.96
C GLU A 112 4.86 1.09 -7.89
N THR A 113 4.18 0.97 -6.75
CA THR A 113 3.12 -0.03 -6.56
C THR A 113 1.87 0.32 -7.36
N ALA A 114 1.50 1.62 -7.45
CA ALA A 114 0.40 2.09 -8.27
C ALA A 114 0.68 1.87 -9.76
N TRP A 115 1.91 2.14 -10.22
CA TRP A 115 2.36 1.84 -11.56
C TRP A 115 2.18 0.35 -11.90
N ALA A 116 2.78 -0.52 -11.10
CA ALA A 116 2.71 -1.96 -11.32
C ALA A 116 1.27 -2.52 -11.23
N ALA A 117 0.41 -1.95 -10.37
CA ALA A 117 -0.99 -2.34 -10.28
C ALA A 117 -1.78 -1.94 -11.55
N LEU A 118 -1.49 -0.80 -12.16
CA LEU A 118 -2.08 -0.40 -13.45
C LEU A 118 -1.61 -1.32 -14.57
N GLU A 119 -0.33 -1.68 -14.63
CA GLU A 119 0.18 -2.67 -15.60
C GLU A 119 -0.50 -4.03 -15.44
N ASP A 120 -0.68 -4.52 -14.20
CA ASP A 120 -1.42 -5.76 -13.91
C ASP A 120 -2.90 -5.68 -14.35
N ALA A 121 -3.48 -4.47 -14.29
CA ALA A 121 -4.82 -4.20 -14.82
C ALA A 121 -4.86 -4.07 -16.37
N GLY A 122 -3.74 -4.21 -17.06
CA GLY A 122 -3.64 -4.05 -18.51
C GLY A 122 -3.78 -2.59 -18.97
N GLN A 123 -3.47 -1.64 -18.10
CA GLN A 123 -3.44 -0.20 -18.42
C GLN A 123 -1.98 0.24 -18.62
N ASP A 124 -1.74 1.11 -19.61
CA ASP A 124 -0.49 1.84 -19.70
C ASP A 124 -0.52 2.98 -18.65
N PRO A 125 0.37 2.98 -17.64
CA PRO A 125 0.32 3.96 -16.57
C PRO A 125 0.50 5.42 -17.00
N LEU A 126 1.12 5.66 -18.16
CA LEU A 126 1.31 7.00 -18.74
C LEU A 126 0.24 7.41 -19.77
N ALA A 127 -0.68 6.50 -20.11
CA ALA A 127 -1.69 6.73 -21.14
C ALA A 127 -3.09 6.32 -20.66
N VAL A 128 -3.37 6.36 -19.37
CA VAL A 128 -4.70 6.06 -18.84
C VAL A 128 -5.66 7.16 -19.23
N THR A 129 -6.59 6.87 -20.13
CA THR A 129 -7.59 7.83 -20.62
C THR A 129 -8.89 7.83 -19.81
N ALA A 130 -9.13 6.78 -19.03
CA ALA A 130 -10.29 6.69 -18.17
C ALA A 130 -10.12 7.59 -16.94
N ARG A 131 -11.20 8.23 -16.50
CA ARG A 131 -11.17 9.03 -15.28
C ARG A 131 -10.87 8.15 -14.07
N THR A 132 -9.63 8.26 -13.56
CA THR A 132 -9.08 7.38 -12.53
C THR A 132 -8.94 8.09 -11.20
N GLY A 133 -9.64 7.59 -10.17
CA GLY A 133 -9.52 8.07 -8.79
C GLY A 133 -8.37 7.40 -8.05
N VAL A 134 -7.81 8.09 -7.04
CA VAL A 134 -6.74 7.58 -6.17
C VAL A 134 -7.15 7.74 -4.71
N TYR A 135 -7.19 6.64 -3.99
CA TYR A 135 -7.60 6.55 -2.58
C TYR A 135 -6.54 5.75 -1.82
N VAL A 136 -5.58 6.43 -1.22
CA VAL A 136 -4.46 5.76 -0.52
C VAL A 136 -4.16 6.46 0.81
N GLY A 137 -3.50 5.75 1.71
CA GLY A 137 -3.05 6.34 2.95
C GLY A 137 -1.73 5.74 3.43
N GLY A 138 -1.16 6.35 4.46
CA GLY A 138 0.12 5.94 5.02
C GLY A 138 0.27 6.29 6.49
N SER A 139 1.28 5.71 7.14
CA SER A 139 1.63 5.99 8.53
C SER A 139 2.58 7.20 8.66
N PRO A 140 2.74 7.79 9.85
CA PRO A 140 3.89 8.65 10.12
C PRO A 140 5.20 7.87 9.95
N THR A 141 6.26 8.54 9.49
CA THR A 141 7.57 7.92 9.28
C THR A 141 8.66 8.66 10.04
N GLU A 142 9.73 7.96 10.39
CA GLU A 142 10.94 8.62 10.93
C GLU A 142 11.54 9.59 9.91
N HIS A 143 11.45 9.25 8.62
CA HIS A 143 11.95 10.10 7.53
C HIS A 143 11.25 11.47 7.52
N MET A 144 9.92 11.49 7.61
CA MET A 144 9.13 12.72 7.70
C MET A 144 9.55 13.56 8.91
N LEU A 145 9.66 12.94 10.10
CA LEU A 145 10.03 13.64 11.32
C LEU A 145 11.45 14.24 11.23
N ALA A 146 12.40 13.48 10.68
CA ALA A 146 13.77 13.93 10.48
C ALA A 146 13.83 15.08 9.46
N ALA A 147 13.14 14.96 8.32
CA ALA A 147 13.11 15.98 7.27
C ALA A 147 12.54 17.33 7.76
N HIS A 148 11.51 17.30 8.60
CA HIS A 148 10.89 18.53 9.15
C HIS A 148 11.81 19.28 10.13
N THR A 149 12.78 18.60 10.73
CA THR A 149 13.76 19.20 11.65
C THR A 149 15.10 19.53 10.98
N ASP A 150 15.32 19.07 9.74
CA ASP A 150 16.55 19.31 8.99
C ASP A 150 16.56 20.72 8.38
N ARG A 151 17.31 21.62 9.03
CA ARG A 151 17.48 23.01 8.58
C ARG A 151 18.26 23.12 7.27
N ALA A 152 19.20 22.21 7.00
CA ALA A 152 19.98 22.21 5.78
C ALA A 152 19.11 21.80 4.59
N LEU A 153 18.27 20.79 4.76
CA LEU A 153 17.28 20.37 3.77
C LEU A 153 16.28 21.50 3.47
N ALA A 154 15.74 22.13 4.52
CA ALA A 154 14.82 23.27 4.38
C ALA A 154 15.46 24.48 3.70
N ALA A 155 16.74 24.73 3.92
CA ALA A 155 17.49 25.81 3.23
C ALA A 155 17.75 25.48 1.75
N SER A 156 17.92 24.19 1.41
CA SER A 156 18.19 23.72 0.04
C SER A 156 16.94 23.67 -0.83
N LEU A 157 15.85 23.10 -0.32
CA LEU A 157 14.62 22.86 -1.08
C LEU A 157 13.51 23.88 -0.78
N GLY A 158 13.58 24.57 0.35
CA GLY A 158 12.48 25.33 0.91
C GLY A 158 11.57 24.49 1.80
N ALA A 159 11.15 25.06 2.93
CA ALA A 159 10.34 24.35 3.93
C ALA A 159 9.01 23.79 3.37
N MET A 160 8.35 24.50 2.45
CA MET A 160 7.12 24.04 1.83
C MET A 160 7.35 22.85 0.91
N GLN A 161 8.46 22.85 0.15
CA GLN A 161 8.79 21.72 -0.72
C GLN A 161 9.13 20.46 0.11
N VAL A 162 9.82 20.61 1.24
CA VAL A 162 10.05 19.49 2.17
C VAL A 162 8.72 18.88 2.61
N ARG A 163 7.76 19.71 3.01
CA ARG A 163 6.42 19.23 3.38
C ARG A 163 5.71 18.49 2.23
N ILE A 164 5.74 19.04 1.02
CA ILE A 164 5.13 18.40 -0.15
C ILE A 164 5.76 17.04 -0.44
N LEU A 165 7.06 16.87 -0.15
CA LEU A 165 7.78 15.61 -0.36
C LEU A 165 7.60 14.59 0.78
N THR A 166 7.14 15.02 1.96
CA THR A 166 7.14 14.16 3.14
C THR A 166 5.79 14.03 3.84
N ASP A 167 4.90 15.03 3.76
CA ASP A 167 3.63 15.00 4.47
C ASP A 167 2.66 14.03 3.80
N ARG A 168 1.93 13.27 4.62
CA ARG A 168 1.03 12.20 4.18
C ARG A 168 -0.10 12.68 3.28
N GLU A 169 -0.58 13.91 3.46
CA GLU A 169 -1.63 14.49 2.63
C GLU A 169 -1.30 14.52 1.13
N PHE A 170 -0.02 14.40 0.77
CA PHE A 170 0.43 14.39 -0.61
C PHE A 170 0.59 12.98 -1.20
N LEU A 171 0.28 11.89 -0.47
CA LEU A 171 0.39 10.50 -0.97
C LEU A 171 -0.44 10.28 -2.24
N ALA A 172 -1.75 10.56 -2.18
CA ALA A 172 -2.61 10.42 -3.34
C ALA A 172 -2.32 11.47 -4.45
N PRO A 173 -2.14 12.77 -4.12
CA PRO A 173 -1.78 13.78 -5.12
C PRO A 173 -0.51 13.46 -5.92
N TRP A 174 0.53 12.91 -5.31
CA TRP A 174 1.74 12.52 -6.04
C TRP A 174 1.47 11.45 -7.10
N ILE A 175 0.67 10.43 -6.77
CA ILE A 175 0.30 9.38 -7.73
C ILE A 175 -0.48 10.01 -8.89
N SER A 176 -1.52 10.79 -8.59
CA SER A 176 -2.34 11.43 -9.63
C SER A 176 -1.51 12.36 -10.52
N TYR A 177 -0.64 13.17 -9.91
CA TYR A 177 0.19 14.13 -10.65
C TYR A 177 1.22 13.46 -11.55
N ARG A 178 1.94 12.45 -11.04
CA ARG A 178 3.01 11.77 -11.80
C ARG A 178 2.49 10.84 -12.89
N LEU A 179 1.31 10.28 -12.70
CA LEU A 179 0.67 9.40 -13.69
C LEU A 179 -0.40 10.12 -14.54
N GLY A 180 -0.61 11.43 -14.35
CA GLY A 180 -1.58 12.20 -15.12
C GLY A 180 -3.02 11.74 -14.94
N LEU A 181 -3.41 11.27 -13.73
CA LEU A 181 -4.73 10.71 -13.48
C LEU A 181 -5.76 11.81 -13.17
N GLU A 182 -6.89 11.79 -13.87
CA GLU A 182 -7.95 12.79 -13.79
C GLU A 182 -9.18 12.27 -13.03
N GLY A 183 -9.09 12.07 -11.75
CA GLY A 183 -10.20 11.66 -10.90
C GLY A 183 -10.04 12.18 -9.48
N PRO A 184 -10.95 11.85 -8.56
CA PRO A 184 -10.78 12.20 -7.16
C PRO A 184 -9.46 11.67 -6.61
N SER A 185 -8.71 12.50 -5.88
CA SER A 185 -7.41 12.15 -5.32
C SER A 185 -7.42 12.45 -3.82
N LEU A 186 -7.55 11.41 -3.01
CA LEU A 186 -7.82 11.52 -1.58
C LEU A 186 -6.83 10.68 -0.76
N THR A 187 -6.17 11.34 0.16
CA THR A 187 -5.41 10.62 1.20
C THR A 187 -6.33 10.28 2.36
N VAL A 188 -6.42 8.99 2.67
CA VAL A 188 -7.30 8.41 3.69
C VAL A 188 -6.49 8.10 4.94
N GLN A 189 -7.02 8.45 6.13
CA GLN A 189 -6.34 8.21 7.41
C GLN A 189 -7.34 7.67 8.44
N THR A 190 -7.35 6.37 8.65
CA THR A 190 -8.17 5.67 9.65
C THR A 190 -7.37 4.62 10.43
N ALA A 191 -6.08 4.89 10.66
CA ALA A 191 -5.13 3.99 11.34
C ALA A 191 -5.07 2.61 10.65
N CYS A 192 -5.22 1.51 11.39
CA CYS A 192 -5.11 0.14 10.88
C CYS A 192 -6.15 -0.18 9.78
N SER A 193 -7.27 0.51 9.74
CA SER A 193 -8.33 0.30 8.73
C SER A 193 -8.15 1.13 7.46
N THR A 194 -7.09 1.93 7.35
CA THR A 194 -6.89 2.90 6.27
C THR A 194 -7.07 2.29 4.88
N SER A 195 -6.38 1.19 4.57
CA SER A 195 -6.43 0.58 3.24
C SER A 195 -7.82 0.02 2.91
N LEU A 196 -8.52 -0.58 3.89
CA LEU A 196 -9.88 -1.08 3.68
C LEU A 196 -10.89 0.07 3.53
N THR A 197 -10.73 1.16 4.30
CA THR A 197 -11.52 2.38 4.13
C THR A 197 -11.28 3.02 2.77
N ALA A 198 -10.04 3.02 2.27
CA ALA A 198 -9.72 3.48 0.92
C ALA A 198 -10.44 2.68 -0.17
N VAL A 199 -10.45 1.34 -0.04
CA VAL A 199 -11.22 0.45 -0.93
C VAL A 199 -12.72 0.77 -0.88
N HIS A 200 -13.28 1.00 0.31
CA HIS A 200 -14.69 1.35 0.47
C HIS A 200 -15.02 2.68 -0.24
N LEU A 201 -14.23 3.73 -0.02
CA LEU A 201 -14.44 5.03 -0.66
C LEU A 201 -14.28 4.96 -2.18
N ALA A 202 -13.29 4.22 -2.66
CA ALA A 202 -13.08 3.96 -4.08
C ALA A 202 -14.26 3.24 -4.71
N ALA A 203 -14.81 2.22 -4.04
CA ALA A 203 -16.00 1.51 -4.50
C ALA A 203 -17.23 2.43 -4.58
N GLN A 204 -17.44 3.29 -3.57
CA GLN A 204 -18.51 4.29 -3.59
C GLN A 204 -18.36 5.27 -4.76
N ALA A 205 -17.16 5.83 -4.98
CA ALA A 205 -16.90 6.75 -6.08
C ALA A 205 -17.15 6.10 -7.46
N LEU A 206 -16.79 4.82 -7.63
CA LEU A 206 -17.11 4.05 -8.83
C LEU A 206 -18.62 3.90 -9.04
N LEU A 207 -19.36 3.55 -7.99
CA LEU A 207 -20.82 3.39 -8.05
C LEU A 207 -21.55 4.70 -8.32
N LEU A 208 -21.08 5.80 -7.75
CA LEU A 208 -21.61 7.15 -7.99
C LEU A 208 -21.19 7.75 -9.34
N GLY A 209 -20.30 7.08 -10.09
CA GLY A 209 -19.81 7.57 -11.37
C GLY A 209 -18.82 8.74 -11.26
N GLU A 210 -18.20 8.95 -10.11
CA GLU A 210 -17.18 9.98 -9.90
C GLU A 210 -15.86 9.61 -10.61
N CYS A 211 -15.61 8.31 -10.83
CA CYS A 211 -14.51 7.78 -11.63
C CYS A 211 -14.92 6.47 -12.31
N ASP A 212 -14.11 6.02 -13.28
CA ASP A 212 -14.31 4.79 -14.06
C ASP A 212 -13.34 3.69 -13.65
N ILE A 213 -12.18 4.10 -13.11
CA ILE A 213 -11.14 3.25 -12.50
C ILE A 213 -10.81 3.89 -11.15
N ALA A 214 -10.47 3.09 -10.16
CA ALA A 214 -9.98 3.58 -8.89
C ALA A 214 -8.78 2.77 -8.40
N LEU A 215 -7.71 3.46 -8.02
CA LEU A 215 -6.60 2.91 -7.26
C LEU A 215 -6.93 3.05 -5.77
N ALA A 216 -6.84 1.95 -5.03
CA ALA A 216 -7.09 1.96 -3.59
C ALA A 216 -6.04 1.14 -2.84
N GLY A 217 -5.56 1.65 -1.71
CA GLY A 217 -4.54 0.94 -0.95
C GLY A 217 -3.90 1.74 0.16
N GLY A 218 -2.68 1.36 0.50
CA GLY A 218 -1.91 2.07 1.51
C GLY A 218 -0.50 1.53 1.68
N ALA A 219 0.30 2.29 2.42
CA ALA A 219 1.64 1.92 2.84
C ALA A 219 1.81 2.11 4.35
N SER A 220 2.63 1.27 4.94
CA SER A 220 3.15 1.47 6.28
C SER A 220 4.63 1.11 6.25
N VAL A 221 5.48 2.12 6.25
CA VAL A 221 6.94 1.99 6.30
C VAL A 221 7.44 3.08 7.24
N ASP A 222 7.44 2.79 8.53
CA ASP A 222 7.84 3.74 9.58
C ASP A 222 9.32 4.09 9.50
N THR A 223 10.15 3.12 9.15
CA THR A 223 11.59 3.30 8.87
C THR A 223 12.07 2.31 7.81
N VAL A 224 13.08 2.69 7.05
CA VAL A 224 13.77 1.81 6.09
C VAL A 224 14.92 1.04 6.75
N ARG A 225 15.22 1.31 8.03
CA ARG A 225 16.27 0.65 8.80
C ARG A 225 15.74 -0.62 9.48
N ARG A 226 16.65 -1.53 9.77
CA ARG A 226 16.39 -2.66 10.68
C ARG A 226 16.20 -2.10 12.08
N GLN A 227 15.08 -2.45 12.70
CA GLN A 227 14.70 -1.93 14.01
C GLN A 227 13.80 -2.94 14.72
N GLY A 228 14.02 -3.13 16.00
CA GLY A 228 13.10 -3.82 16.89
C GLY A 228 12.10 -2.86 17.51
N TYR A 229 11.58 -3.23 18.66
CA TYR A 229 10.72 -2.37 19.49
C TYR A 229 10.88 -2.69 20.97
N VAL A 230 10.54 -1.75 21.82
CA VAL A 230 10.43 -1.99 23.27
C VAL A 230 8.99 -2.35 23.59
N HIS A 231 8.79 -3.53 24.18
CA HIS A 231 7.47 -3.95 24.66
C HIS A 231 7.06 -3.12 25.88
N HIS A 232 5.81 -2.67 25.87
CA HIS A 232 5.18 -1.99 27.01
C HIS A 232 3.96 -2.79 27.46
N GLU A 233 3.88 -3.07 28.77
CA GLU A 233 2.74 -3.77 29.35
C GLU A 233 1.43 -2.99 29.09
N GLY A 234 0.38 -3.69 28.66
CA GLY A 234 -0.86 -3.07 28.21
C GLY A 234 -0.82 -2.45 26.80
N GLY A 235 0.32 -2.48 26.12
CA GLY A 235 0.47 -2.10 24.73
C GLY A 235 -0.05 -3.17 23.76
N ILE A 236 -0.02 -2.84 22.45
CA ILE A 236 -0.53 -3.74 21.40
C ILE A 236 0.53 -4.71 20.88
N PHE A 237 1.81 -4.48 21.17
CA PHE A 237 2.91 -5.29 20.63
C PHE A 237 3.20 -6.52 21.48
N SER A 238 3.57 -7.60 20.82
CA SER A 238 3.94 -8.86 21.44
C SER A 238 5.20 -8.73 22.31
N PRO A 239 5.26 -9.35 23.50
CA PRO A 239 6.45 -9.33 24.33
C PRO A 239 7.59 -10.23 23.82
N ASP A 240 7.31 -11.13 22.87
CA ASP A 240 8.24 -12.17 22.41
C ASP A 240 8.43 -12.22 20.86
N GLY A 241 8.02 -11.16 20.15
CA GLY A 241 8.22 -11.08 18.71
C GLY A 241 7.33 -12.00 17.86
N HIS A 242 6.28 -12.61 18.45
CA HIS A 242 5.40 -13.51 17.73
C HIS A 242 3.95 -13.01 17.69
N CYS A 243 3.35 -13.10 16.52
CA CYS A 243 1.92 -12.87 16.32
C CYS A 243 1.21 -14.24 16.26
N ARG A 244 0.30 -14.50 17.21
CA ARG A 244 -0.42 -15.79 17.34
C ARG A 244 -1.92 -15.55 17.32
N PRO A 245 -2.52 -15.26 16.15
CA PRO A 245 -3.95 -15.00 16.05
C PRO A 245 -4.74 -16.27 16.46
N PHE A 246 -5.79 -16.08 17.27
CA PHE A 246 -6.69 -17.13 17.78
C PHE A 246 -6.03 -18.18 18.71
N ASP A 247 -4.77 -18.05 19.10
CA ASP A 247 -4.09 -18.93 20.06
C ASP A 247 -4.31 -18.42 21.49
N GLY A 248 -4.45 -19.35 22.45
CA GLY A 248 -4.56 -18.99 23.88
C GLY A 248 -3.32 -18.30 24.46
N ARG A 249 -2.18 -18.38 23.77
CA ARG A 249 -0.92 -17.68 24.11
C ARG A 249 -0.75 -16.36 23.35
N ALA A 250 -1.79 -15.88 22.66
CA ALA A 250 -1.72 -14.60 21.94
C ALA A 250 -1.40 -13.47 22.95
N GLY A 251 -0.29 -12.76 22.69
CA GLY A 251 0.22 -11.69 23.58
C GLY A 251 0.35 -10.33 22.90
N GLY A 252 -0.10 -10.21 21.65
CA GLY A 252 0.00 -8.97 20.89
C GLY A 252 0.38 -9.18 19.43
N THR A 253 0.58 -8.10 18.70
CA THR A 253 1.03 -8.08 17.31
C THR A 253 2.50 -7.70 17.19
N VAL A 254 3.08 -7.87 16.02
CA VAL A 254 4.45 -7.43 15.69
C VAL A 254 4.38 -6.31 14.65
N PRO A 255 5.11 -5.20 14.82
CA PRO A 255 5.13 -4.15 13.81
C PRO A 255 5.71 -4.66 12.49
N GLY A 256 5.19 -4.17 11.38
CA GLY A 256 5.65 -4.58 10.06
C GLY A 256 5.49 -3.48 9.03
N SER A 257 6.36 -3.51 8.02
CA SER A 257 6.30 -2.62 6.87
C SER A 257 5.65 -3.33 5.68
N GLY A 258 5.01 -2.56 4.81
CA GLY A 258 4.43 -3.09 3.59
C GLY A 258 3.71 -2.01 2.79
N VAL A 259 3.43 -2.34 1.52
CA VAL A 259 2.65 -1.50 0.61
C VAL A 259 1.79 -2.38 -0.27
N GLY A 260 0.57 -1.93 -0.54
CA GLY A 260 -0.35 -2.63 -1.45
C GLY A 260 -1.35 -1.68 -2.08
N VAL A 261 -1.62 -1.91 -3.37
CA VAL A 261 -2.60 -1.16 -4.17
C VAL A 261 -3.40 -2.15 -5.01
N VAL A 262 -4.71 -1.94 -5.04
CA VAL A 262 -5.64 -2.64 -5.93
C VAL A 262 -6.25 -1.66 -6.93
N VAL A 263 -6.50 -2.12 -8.14
CA VAL A 263 -7.22 -1.40 -9.20
C VAL A 263 -8.65 -1.92 -9.26
N LEU A 264 -9.59 -1.03 -9.08
CA LEU A 264 -11.01 -1.33 -9.01
C LEU A 264 -11.77 -0.76 -10.21
N ARG A 265 -12.79 -1.48 -10.67
CA ARG A 265 -13.75 -1.04 -11.70
C ARG A 265 -15.14 -1.58 -11.40
N ARG A 266 -16.18 -0.90 -11.92
CA ARG A 266 -17.53 -1.50 -11.96
C ARG A 266 -17.49 -2.77 -12.80
N LEU A 267 -18.09 -3.85 -12.33
CA LEU A 267 -18.13 -5.12 -13.06
C LEU A 267 -18.92 -4.98 -14.38
N SER A 268 -19.99 -4.20 -14.40
CA SER A 268 -20.81 -3.93 -15.59
C SER A 268 -20.08 -3.15 -16.69
N SER A 269 -18.99 -2.43 -16.37
CA SER A 269 -18.21 -1.64 -17.34
C SER A 269 -17.06 -2.43 -17.99
N ARG A 270 -16.96 -3.76 -17.78
CA ARG A 270 -15.93 -4.61 -18.38
C ARG A 270 -16.11 -4.65 -19.89
N SER A 271 -15.14 -4.13 -20.66
CA SER A 271 -15.04 -4.34 -22.08
C SER A 271 -14.73 -5.83 -22.37
N PRO A 272 -15.29 -6.45 -23.42
CA PRO A 272 -15.05 -7.85 -23.78
C PRO A 272 -13.56 -8.18 -24.07
N THR A 273 -12.73 -7.18 -24.31
CA THR A 273 -11.29 -7.31 -24.58
C THR A 273 -10.41 -7.44 -23.35
N ALA A 274 -10.94 -7.23 -22.13
CA ALA A 274 -10.18 -7.32 -20.88
C ALA A 274 -10.24 -8.73 -20.23
N THR A 275 -10.08 -9.79 -21.04
CA THR A 275 -10.35 -11.19 -20.64
C THR A 275 -9.15 -11.88 -19.99
N ARG A 276 -8.25 -11.22 -19.26
CA ARG A 276 -7.08 -11.94 -18.75
C ARG A 276 -6.69 -11.77 -17.28
N SER A 277 -7.48 -11.29 -16.40
CA SER A 277 -7.27 -11.49 -14.94
C SER A 277 -8.33 -10.83 -14.05
N ALA A 278 -9.61 -10.98 -14.36
CA ALA A 278 -10.57 -10.62 -13.34
C ALA A 278 -10.67 -11.76 -12.34
N ARG A 279 -9.94 -11.68 -11.28
CA ARG A 279 -10.24 -12.44 -10.10
C ARG A 279 -11.48 -11.81 -9.49
N SER A 280 -12.65 -12.44 -9.70
CA SER A 280 -13.84 -12.06 -8.97
C SER A 280 -13.55 -12.27 -7.47
N CYS A 281 -13.66 -11.23 -6.66
CA CYS A 281 -13.88 -11.37 -5.24
C CYS A 281 -15.31 -11.88 -5.04
N ALA A 282 -15.58 -13.10 -5.49
CA ALA A 282 -16.68 -13.87 -4.96
C ALA A 282 -16.17 -14.40 -3.61
N ALA A 283 -16.82 -14.00 -2.53
CA ALA A 283 -16.61 -14.64 -1.24
C ALA A 283 -16.86 -16.14 -1.46
N ALA A 284 -15.82 -16.97 -1.26
CA ALA A 284 -15.99 -18.39 -1.13
C ALA A 284 -16.76 -18.65 0.17
N PRO A 285 -17.65 -19.66 0.19
CA PRO A 285 -18.46 -20.03 1.35
C PRO A 285 -17.64 -20.42 2.57
#